data_64844ed5d9b72846c6db51108e61828f
#
_entry.id   64844ed5d9b72846c6db51108e61828f
#
_cell.length_a   1.000
_cell.length_b   1.000
_cell.length_c   1.000
_cell.angle_alpha   90.00
_cell.angle_beta   90.00
_cell.angle_gamma   90.00
#
_symmetry.space_group_name_H-M   'P 1'
#
loop_
_entity.id
_entity.type
_entity.pdbx_description
1 polymer ?
#
loop_
_entity_poly.entity_id
_entity_poly.type
_entity_poly.pdbx_seq_one_letter_code
_entity_poly.pdbx_strand_id
1 'polypeptide(L)'
;MPTPLFHSIASWFLKKRIHQMEHFIKFPIEVQQQVLQNLLYCTTQTEIGKRHEFSSIATYETFKNRVPVVTYEEIADDIERCRKGTQNIFWSTPIKWFAKSSGTTNAKSKFIPVSNEALEECHYKAGKDMLSLYFNNNENSQLFTGKCLRLAGSK
;
A
#
# COMPACT_ATOMS: atom_id res chain seq x y z
N MET A 1 24.28 -21.97 2.25
CA MET A 1 24.21 -21.42 0.88
C MET A 1 22.87 -21.83 0.31
N PRO A 2 22.04 -20.91 -0.25
CA PRO A 2 20.83 -21.33 -0.93
C PRO A 2 21.20 -22.22 -2.12
N THR A 3 20.53 -23.35 -2.22
CA THR A 3 20.77 -24.31 -3.28
C THR A 3 20.32 -23.74 -4.63
N PRO A 4 20.89 -24.18 -5.77
CA PRO A 4 20.42 -23.79 -7.12
C PRO A 4 18.92 -23.98 -7.30
N LEU A 5 18.35 -24.96 -6.62
CA LEU A 5 16.89 -25.24 -6.61
C LEU A 5 16.09 -24.08 -6.00
N PHE A 6 16.56 -23.49 -4.90
CA PHE A 6 15.87 -22.36 -4.27
C PHE A 6 15.84 -21.13 -5.19
N HIS A 7 16.96 -20.85 -5.87
CA HIS A 7 17.03 -19.77 -6.85
C HIS A 7 16.04 -19.97 -8.01
N SER A 8 15.95 -21.19 -8.53
CA SER A 8 15.04 -21.53 -9.64
C SER A 8 13.56 -21.38 -9.23
N ILE A 9 13.18 -21.84 -8.03
CA ILE A 9 11.83 -21.71 -7.51
C ILE A 9 11.48 -20.24 -7.27
N ALA A 10 12.37 -19.48 -6.64
CA ALA A 10 12.17 -18.05 -6.39
C ALA A 10 12.05 -17.27 -7.69
N SER A 11 12.90 -17.53 -8.67
CA SER A 11 12.85 -16.91 -10.00
C SER A 11 11.54 -17.23 -10.72
N TRP A 12 11.08 -18.49 -10.71
CA TRP A 12 9.79 -18.86 -11.31
C TRP A 12 8.61 -18.12 -10.67
N PHE A 13 8.58 -18.06 -9.34
CA PHE A 13 7.52 -17.38 -8.60
C PHE A 13 7.50 -15.86 -8.86
N LEU A 14 8.68 -15.26 -8.99
CA LEU A 14 8.81 -13.83 -9.29
C LEU A 14 8.43 -13.52 -10.74
N LYS A 15 8.81 -14.37 -11.69
CA LYS A 15 8.44 -14.20 -13.12
C LYS A 15 6.92 -14.21 -13.33
N LYS A 16 6.17 -15.01 -12.56
CA LYS A 16 4.71 -15.02 -12.62
C LYS A 16 4.08 -13.64 -12.33
N ARG A 17 4.76 -12.80 -11.55
CA ARG A 17 4.29 -11.45 -11.24
C ARG A 17 4.43 -10.49 -12.43
N ILE A 18 5.38 -10.74 -13.33
CA ILE A 18 5.60 -9.89 -14.52
C ILE A 18 4.34 -9.80 -15.38
N HIS A 19 3.63 -10.92 -15.63
CA HIS A 19 2.39 -10.89 -16.41
C HIS A 19 1.30 -10.00 -15.80
N GLN A 20 1.23 -9.89 -14.47
CA GLN A 20 0.31 -8.97 -13.82
C GLN A 20 0.73 -7.51 -14.02
N MET A 21 2.02 -7.21 -14.00
CA MET A 21 2.53 -5.86 -14.28
C MET A 21 2.32 -5.46 -15.75
N GLU A 22 2.52 -6.39 -16.68
CA GLU A 22 2.19 -6.18 -18.10
C GLU A 22 0.70 -5.86 -18.28
N HIS A 23 -0.18 -6.52 -17.55
CA HIS A 23 -1.61 -6.19 -17.54
C HIS A 23 -1.86 -4.75 -17.06
N PHE A 24 -1.18 -4.29 -16.01
CA PHE A 24 -1.30 -2.91 -15.52
C PHE A 24 -0.82 -1.88 -16.55
N ILE A 25 0.26 -2.19 -17.27
CA ILE A 25 0.78 -1.35 -18.35
C ILE A 25 -0.20 -1.29 -19.53
N LYS A 26 -0.80 -2.42 -19.86
CA LYS A 26 -1.70 -2.55 -21.02
C LYS A 26 -3.08 -1.94 -20.77
N PHE A 27 -3.58 -2.01 -19.54
CA PHE A 27 -4.93 -1.56 -19.15
C PHE A 27 -4.90 -0.64 -17.92
N PRO A 28 -4.16 0.50 -17.95
CA PRO A 28 -3.93 1.32 -16.76
C PRO A 28 -5.20 1.98 -16.22
N ILE A 29 -6.09 2.41 -17.09
CA ILE A 29 -7.32 3.11 -16.69
C ILE A 29 -8.30 2.14 -16.03
N GLU A 30 -8.51 0.98 -16.63
CA GLU A 30 -9.39 -0.06 -16.12
C GLU A 30 -8.91 -0.57 -14.76
N VAL A 31 -7.59 -0.78 -14.62
CA VAL A 31 -6.98 -1.21 -13.35
C VAL A 31 -7.15 -0.15 -12.27
N GLN A 32 -6.89 1.13 -12.57
CA GLN A 32 -7.08 2.22 -11.62
C GLN A 32 -8.54 2.36 -11.18
N GLN A 33 -9.47 2.24 -12.13
CA GLN A 33 -10.90 2.26 -11.82
C GLN A 33 -11.30 1.10 -10.90
N GLN A 34 -10.81 -0.11 -11.17
CA GLN A 34 -11.06 -1.29 -10.33
C GLN A 34 -10.50 -1.09 -8.92
N VAL A 35 -9.29 -0.56 -8.79
CA VAL A 35 -8.68 -0.27 -7.48
C VAL A 35 -9.51 0.76 -6.73
N LEU A 36 -9.93 1.86 -7.37
CA LEU A 36 -10.78 2.88 -6.75
C LEU A 36 -12.09 2.27 -6.24
N GLN A 37 -12.79 1.49 -7.06
CA GLN A 37 -14.04 0.84 -6.65
C GLN A 37 -13.85 -0.11 -5.47
N ASN A 38 -12.78 -0.89 -5.46
CA ASN A 38 -12.45 -1.79 -4.35
C ASN A 38 -12.19 -1.01 -3.04
N LEU A 39 -11.43 0.10 -3.11
CA LEU A 39 -11.15 0.94 -1.94
C LEU A 39 -12.45 1.57 -1.39
N LEU A 40 -13.31 2.11 -2.25
CA LEU A 40 -14.60 2.67 -1.87
C LEU A 40 -15.49 1.62 -1.23
N TYR A 41 -15.59 0.43 -1.84
CA TYR A 41 -16.37 -0.69 -1.31
C TYR A 41 -15.90 -1.11 0.09
N CYS A 42 -14.61 -1.33 0.27
CA CYS A 42 -14.02 -1.71 1.56
C CYS A 42 -14.23 -0.65 2.66
N THR A 43 -14.37 0.61 2.30
CA THR A 43 -14.45 1.73 3.25
C THR A 43 -15.85 2.35 3.38
N THR A 44 -16.84 1.82 2.66
CA THR A 44 -18.24 2.35 2.65
C THR A 44 -18.82 2.54 4.06
N GLN A 45 -18.53 1.62 4.99
CA GLN A 45 -19.10 1.65 6.34
C GLN A 45 -18.23 2.39 7.36
N THR A 46 -17.07 2.90 6.97
CA THR A 46 -16.22 3.72 7.84
C THR A 46 -16.82 5.09 8.10
N GLU A 47 -16.32 5.82 9.10
CA GLU A 47 -16.77 7.19 9.35
C GLU A 47 -16.51 8.11 8.15
N ILE A 48 -15.33 8.01 7.53
CA ILE A 48 -14.97 8.75 6.31
C ILE A 48 -15.86 8.33 5.14
N GLY A 49 -16.10 7.02 4.96
CA GLY A 49 -16.95 6.49 3.90
C GLY A 49 -18.38 6.99 3.99
N LYS A 50 -18.94 7.07 5.20
CA LYS A 50 -20.27 7.64 5.45
C LYS A 50 -20.29 9.16 5.26
N ARG A 51 -19.26 9.87 5.75
CA ARG A 51 -19.13 11.34 5.62
C ARG A 51 -19.13 11.78 4.15
N HIS A 52 -18.53 11.00 3.26
CA HIS A 52 -18.42 11.29 1.84
C HIS A 52 -19.31 10.40 0.96
N GLU A 53 -20.23 9.63 1.55
CA GLU A 53 -21.20 8.79 0.85
C GLU A 53 -20.58 7.85 -0.19
N PHE A 54 -19.52 7.13 0.20
CA PHE A 54 -18.74 6.25 -0.70
C PHE A 54 -19.59 5.20 -1.42
N SER A 55 -20.70 4.77 -0.81
CA SER A 55 -21.63 3.80 -1.43
C SER A 55 -22.27 4.28 -2.73
N SER A 56 -22.34 5.59 -2.96
CA SER A 56 -22.96 6.20 -4.15
C SER A 56 -21.93 6.73 -5.16
N ILE A 57 -20.63 6.50 -4.94
CA ILE A 57 -19.55 6.91 -5.84
C ILE A 57 -19.28 5.81 -6.87
N ALA A 58 -19.74 6.02 -8.10
CA ALA A 58 -19.56 5.08 -9.20
C ALA A 58 -18.39 5.44 -10.14
N THR A 59 -17.96 6.70 -10.19
CA THR A 59 -16.94 7.18 -11.12
C THR A 59 -15.86 8.00 -10.44
N TYR A 60 -14.70 8.12 -11.08
CA TYR A 60 -13.62 9.00 -10.63
C TYR A 60 -14.07 10.46 -10.53
N GLU A 61 -14.87 10.96 -11.46
CA GLU A 61 -15.37 12.33 -11.42
C GLU A 61 -16.28 12.56 -10.21
N THR A 62 -17.14 11.61 -9.89
CA THR A 62 -17.97 11.70 -8.66
C THR A 62 -17.08 11.69 -7.42
N PHE A 63 -16.06 10.84 -7.37
CA PHE A 63 -15.08 10.79 -6.28
C PHE A 63 -14.37 12.13 -6.11
N LYS A 64 -13.79 12.67 -7.17
CA LYS A 64 -13.06 13.93 -7.19
C LYS A 64 -13.88 15.12 -6.72
N ASN A 65 -15.15 15.17 -7.12
CA ASN A 65 -16.06 16.27 -6.75
C ASN A 65 -16.56 16.18 -5.30
N ARG A 66 -16.61 14.97 -4.72
CA ARG A 66 -17.17 14.74 -3.38
C ARG A 66 -16.11 14.66 -2.29
N VAL A 67 -14.95 14.10 -2.60
CA VAL A 67 -13.89 13.90 -1.62
C VAL A 67 -12.85 15.01 -1.76
N PRO A 68 -12.79 15.96 -0.83
CA PRO A 68 -11.83 17.06 -0.92
C PRO A 68 -10.41 16.58 -0.70
N VAL A 69 -9.46 17.31 -1.31
CA VAL A 69 -8.05 17.22 -0.92
C VAL A 69 -7.90 17.93 0.41
N VAL A 70 -7.35 17.22 1.40
CA VAL A 70 -7.20 17.73 2.77
C VAL A 70 -5.73 17.71 3.18
N THR A 71 -5.38 18.60 4.11
CA THR A 71 -4.08 18.60 4.78
C THR A 71 -4.07 17.58 5.93
N TYR A 72 -2.88 17.25 6.41
CA TYR A 72 -2.76 16.38 7.59
C TYR A 72 -3.45 17.01 8.84
N GLU A 73 -3.34 18.30 8.98
CA GLU A 73 -3.88 19.06 10.11
C GLU A 73 -5.41 18.98 10.17
N GLU A 74 -6.09 18.91 9.02
CA GLU A 74 -7.55 18.78 8.92
C GLU A 74 -8.07 17.39 9.33
N ILE A 75 -7.22 16.37 9.26
CA ILE A 75 -7.57 14.99 9.67
C ILE A 75 -6.82 14.53 10.93
N ALA A 76 -6.05 15.42 11.56
CA ALA A 76 -5.20 15.07 12.71
C ALA A 76 -6.00 14.53 13.90
N ASP A 77 -7.18 15.07 14.15
CA ASP A 77 -8.07 14.61 15.24
C ASP A 77 -8.59 13.21 14.98
N ASP A 78 -8.98 12.89 13.75
CA ASP A 78 -9.41 11.54 13.34
C ASP A 78 -8.24 10.55 13.47
N ILE A 79 -7.02 10.95 13.09
CA ILE A 79 -5.81 10.15 13.27
C ILE A 79 -5.53 9.90 14.75
N GLU A 80 -5.64 10.92 15.59
CA GLU A 80 -5.40 10.79 17.02
C GLU A 80 -6.45 9.89 17.69
N ARG A 81 -7.72 9.97 17.29
CA ARG A 81 -8.77 9.03 17.71
C ARG A 81 -8.40 7.59 17.35
N CYS A 82 -7.93 7.39 16.10
CA CYS A 82 -7.47 6.08 15.64
C CYS A 82 -6.30 5.57 16.48
N ARG A 83 -5.32 6.42 16.82
CA ARG A 83 -4.18 6.08 17.68
C ARG A 83 -4.60 5.71 19.11
N LYS A 84 -5.67 6.31 19.62
CA LYS A 84 -6.27 6.01 20.93
C LYS A 84 -7.13 4.75 20.92
N GLY A 85 -7.24 4.07 19.79
CA GLY A 85 -7.91 2.78 19.65
C GLY A 85 -9.30 2.83 19.00
N THR A 86 -9.82 4.01 18.62
CA THR A 86 -11.07 4.10 17.86
C THR A 86 -10.87 3.48 16.48
N GLN A 87 -11.68 2.49 16.16
CA GLN A 87 -11.59 1.77 14.90
C GLN A 87 -12.64 2.26 13.91
N ASN A 88 -12.55 1.79 12.66
CA ASN A 88 -13.52 2.07 11.60
C ASN A 88 -13.65 3.57 11.23
N ILE A 89 -12.59 4.36 11.45
CA ILE A 89 -12.54 5.77 11.02
C ILE A 89 -12.19 5.83 9.54
N PHE A 90 -10.98 5.38 9.18
CA PHE A 90 -10.43 5.44 7.81
C PHE A 90 -10.57 4.11 7.06
N TRP A 91 -10.56 2.99 7.78
CA TRP A 91 -10.51 1.66 7.21
C TRP A 91 -11.39 0.70 7.98
N SER A 92 -11.97 -0.30 7.29
CA SER A 92 -12.94 -1.24 7.89
C SER A 92 -12.31 -2.30 8.78
N THR A 93 -11.06 -2.68 8.52
CA THR A 93 -10.32 -3.58 9.41
C THR A 93 -9.50 -2.82 10.45
N PRO A 94 -9.18 -3.45 11.60
CA PRO A 94 -8.47 -2.76 12.68
C PRO A 94 -7.10 -2.21 12.27
N ILE A 95 -6.86 -0.94 12.53
CA ILE A 95 -5.57 -0.29 12.39
C ILE A 95 -4.77 -0.52 13.67
N LYS A 96 -3.64 -1.22 13.54
CA LYS A 96 -2.72 -1.53 14.64
C LYS A 96 -1.37 -0.84 14.50
N TRP A 97 -1.03 -0.36 13.30
CA TRP A 97 0.26 0.19 12.97
C TRP A 97 0.14 1.64 12.51
N PHE A 98 1.15 2.42 12.85
CA PHE A 98 1.27 3.81 12.41
C PHE A 98 2.69 4.07 11.92
N ALA A 99 2.81 4.49 10.67
CA ALA A 99 4.07 4.97 10.14
C ALA A 99 4.33 6.37 10.70
N LYS A 100 5.53 6.60 11.26
CA LYS A 100 5.97 7.89 11.76
C LYS A 100 6.83 8.56 10.71
N SER A 101 6.43 9.74 10.22
CA SER A 101 7.27 10.52 9.32
C SER A 101 8.46 11.13 10.08
N SER A 102 9.62 11.24 9.40
CA SER A 102 10.71 12.10 9.87
C SER A 102 10.21 13.55 9.79
N GLY A 103 9.96 14.20 10.93
CA GLY A 103 9.70 15.63 10.93
C GLY A 103 10.91 16.36 10.33
N THR A 104 10.69 17.35 9.46
CA THR A 104 11.71 18.35 9.15
C THR A 104 12.02 19.15 10.42
N THR A 105 13.18 19.77 10.52
CA THR A 105 13.84 20.32 11.70
C THR A 105 12.96 21.11 12.70
N ASN A 106 11.77 21.57 12.30
CA ASN A 106 10.80 22.31 13.12
C ASN A 106 9.36 21.78 13.08
N ALA A 107 9.08 20.68 12.37
CA ALA A 107 7.73 20.13 12.26
C ALA A 107 7.58 18.90 13.17
N LYS A 108 6.46 18.80 13.89
CA LYS A 108 6.10 17.59 14.65
C LYS A 108 5.99 16.40 13.71
N SER A 109 6.52 15.24 14.12
CA SER A 109 6.34 13.99 13.38
C SER A 109 4.85 13.69 13.19
N LYS A 110 4.48 13.32 11.96
CA LYS A 110 3.12 12.94 11.60
C LYS A 110 2.97 11.42 11.69
N PHE A 111 1.82 10.95 12.11
CA PHE A 111 1.49 9.53 12.18
C PHE A 111 0.49 9.20 11.10
N ILE A 112 0.79 8.18 10.31
CA ILE A 112 -0.05 7.73 9.20
C ILE A 112 -0.60 6.35 9.56
N PRO A 113 -1.92 6.17 9.66
CA PRO A 113 -2.53 4.86 9.92
C PRO A 113 -2.17 3.87 8.80
N VAL A 114 -1.78 2.65 9.17
CA VAL A 114 -1.40 1.61 8.22
C VAL A 114 -2.24 0.37 8.48
N SER A 115 -3.06 -0.03 7.51
CA SER A 115 -3.83 -1.27 7.56
C SER A 115 -2.98 -2.48 7.17
N ASN A 116 -3.41 -3.68 7.54
CA ASN A 116 -2.77 -4.92 7.08
C ASN A 116 -2.83 -5.01 5.54
N GLU A 117 -3.94 -4.62 4.93
CA GLU A 117 -4.11 -4.61 3.48
C GLU A 117 -3.11 -3.65 2.79
N ALA A 118 -2.84 -2.48 3.41
CA ALA A 118 -1.82 -1.56 2.90
C ALA A 118 -0.40 -2.17 2.98
N LEU A 119 -0.11 -2.94 4.02
CA LEU A 119 1.16 -3.68 4.10
C LEU A 119 1.26 -4.74 3.00
N GLU A 120 0.22 -5.57 2.83
CA GLU A 120 0.23 -6.68 1.87
C GLU A 120 0.14 -6.19 0.42
N GLU A 121 -0.86 -5.35 0.11
CA GLU A 121 -1.17 -4.96 -1.27
C GLU A 121 -0.32 -3.81 -1.81
N CYS A 122 0.31 -3.01 -0.93
CA CYS A 122 1.21 -1.94 -1.35
C CYS A 122 2.65 -2.24 -0.97
N HIS A 123 2.99 -2.31 0.32
CA HIS A 123 4.38 -2.34 0.77
C HIS A 123 5.11 -3.63 0.37
N TYR A 124 4.57 -4.80 0.73
CA TYR A 124 5.21 -6.09 0.40
C TYR A 124 5.09 -6.41 -1.08
N LYS A 125 3.99 -6.04 -1.71
CA LYS A 125 3.77 -6.23 -3.13
C LYS A 125 4.73 -5.37 -3.98
N ALA A 126 4.97 -4.12 -3.59
CA ALA A 126 5.96 -3.25 -4.26
C ALA A 126 7.39 -3.83 -4.16
N GLY A 127 7.76 -4.35 -2.98
CA GLY A 127 9.05 -5.05 -2.81
C GLY A 127 9.15 -6.29 -3.72
N LYS A 128 8.08 -7.06 -3.83
CA LYS A 128 8.01 -8.20 -4.75
C LYS A 128 8.10 -7.78 -6.22
N ASP A 129 7.44 -6.68 -6.59
CA ASP A 129 7.48 -6.14 -7.95
C ASP A 129 8.88 -5.69 -8.34
N MET A 130 9.58 -4.97 -7.44
CA MET A 130 10.97 -4.58 -7.62
C MET A 130 11.89 -5.80 -7.85
N LEU A 131 11.75 -6.83 -7.03
CA LEU A 131 12.53 -8.07 -7.18
C LEU A 131 12.17 -8.80 -8.48
N SER A 132 10.89 -8.84 -8.85
CA SER A 132 10.43 -9.49 -10.07
C SER A 132 11.02 -8.84 -11.31
N LEU A 133 11.02 -7.51 -11.39
CA LEU A 133 11.65 -6.74 -12.47
C LEU A 133 13.16 -6.98 -12.51
N TYR A 134 13.82 -6.94 -11.34
CA TYR A 134 15.25 -7.18 -11.26
C TYR A 134 15.63 -8.58 -11.80
N PHE A 135 14.93 -9.64 -11.37
CA PHE A 135 15.17 -11.00 -11.84
C PHE A 135 14.81 -11.22 -13.30
N ASN A 136 13.75 -10.55 -13.78
CA ASN A 136 13.40 -10.60 -15.20
C ASN A 136 14.47 -10.00 -16.11
N ASN A 137 15.11 -8.94 -15.65
CA ASN A 137 16.13 -8.22 -16.42
C ASN A 137 17.56 -8.73 -16.18
N ASN A 138 17.78 -9.61 -15.20
CA ASN A 138 19.09 -10.13 -14.82
C ASN A 138 19.02 -11.65 -14.59
N GLU A 139 19.06 -12.41 -15.65
CA GLU A 139 18.93 -13.90 -15.63
C GLU A 139 19.99 -14.58 -14.76
N ASN A 140 21.21 -14.05 -14.71
CA ASN A 140 22.34 -14.59 -13.94
C ASN A 140 22.47 -13.93 -12.55
N SER A 141 21.39 -13.36 -12.00
CA SER A 141 21.43 -12.69 -10.71
C SER A 141 21.84 -13.65 -9.58
N GLN A 142 22.75 -13.17 -8.72
CA GLN A 142 23.18 -13.85 -7.51
C GLN A 142 22.67 -13.14 -6.22
N LEU A 143 21.59 -12.39 -6.31
CA LEU A 143 21.06 -11.55 -5.22
C LEU A 143 20.85 -12.34 -3.91
N PHE A 144 20.45 -13.60 -3.99
CA PHE A 144 20.19 -14.43 -2.81
C PHE A 144 21.40 -15.31 -2.37
N THR A 145 22.57 -15.15 -2.98
CA THR A 145 23.75 -15.97 -2.64
C THR A 145 24.67 -15.30 -1.62
N GLY A 146 24.52 -14.01 -1.37
CA GLY A 146 25.34 -13.20 -0.49
C GLY A 146 24.75 -12.96 0.90
N LYS A 147 25.38 -12.05 1.66
CA LYS A 147 24.88 -11.53 2.93
C LYS A 147 23.97 -10.33 2.67
N CYS A 148 22.90 -10.22 3.43
CA CYS A 148 21.98 -9.08 3.37
C CYS A 148 22.17 -8.20 4.61
N LEU A 149 22.49 -6.91 4.41
CA LEU A 149 22.51 -5.91 5.47
C LEU A 149 21.16 -5.16 5.45
N ARG A 150 20.49 -5.09 6.59
CA ARG A 150 19.26 -4.34 6.75
C ARG A 150 19.41 -3.32 7.88
N LEU A 151 19.05 -2.07 7.60
CA LEU A 151 18.88 -1.05 8.61
C LEU A 151 17.40 -1.04 9.01
N ALA A 152 17.14 -1.28 10.29
CA ALA A 152 15.77 -1.24 10.84
C ALA A 152 15.59 0.06 11.64
N GLY A 153 14.34 0.56 11.66
CA GLY A 153 13.97 1.64 12.55
C GLY A 153 13.89 1.18 14.01
N SER A 154 13.92 2.12 14.96
CA SER A 154 13.62 1.84 16.37
C SER A 154 12.15 1.43 16.55
N LYS A 155 11.90 0.53 17.51
CA LYS A 155 10.54 0.24 17.98
C LYS A 155 9.96 1.43 18.76
#